data_b7364edf342553ae9186d49d1ef3efec
#
_entry.id   b7364edf342553ae9186d49d1ef3efec
#
_cell.length_a   1.000
_cell.length_b   1.000
_cell.length_c   1.000
_cell.angle_alpha   90.00
_cell.angle_beta   90.00
_cell.angle_gamma   90.00
#
_symmetry.space_group_name_H-M   'P 1'
#
loop_
_entity.id
_entity.type
_entity.pdbx_description
1 polymer ?
#
loop_
_entity_poly.entity_id
_entity_poly.type
_entity_poly.pdbx_seq_one_letter_code
_entity_poly.pdbx_strand_id
1 'polypeptide(L)'
;QWADSDGDWIGDEPNTPLSDGCPNTWGNSTEDRIGCSDADGDGWSDPTSDWPAHPTGDADAFPDDATQWRDSDGDGFGDNTTGNSADDCPGEYGLSSIDRVGCPDADGDGWSNAGDPFPTDGTQWEDRDSDNYGDNPDGNNADAFPDDPSQWADSDGDGYGDRPIQPNGDFFPNDPSQWSDFDNDGFGDNPDGNNGDQCPELYGKSTIPAARGCPDTDNDGVVDPFDAFPEDFYQQTDKDGDGWGDNQDVPNGDECPDEYGTSTNNSRQGCVDSDNDSWADVDDEFPDDPKQWVDTDKDGW
;
A
#
# COMPACT_ATOMS: atom_id res chain seq x y z
N GLN A 1 55.48 -38.16 50.68
CA GLN A 1 55.50 -38.10 49.20
C GLN A 1 54.06 -38.24 48.76
N TRP A 2 53.52 -37.22 48.22
CA TRP A 2 52.26 -37.32 47.52
C TRP A 2 52.51 -37.87 46.10
N ALA A 3 51.63 -38.71 45.65
CA ALA A 3 51.69 -39.29 44.32
C ALA A 3 51.18 -38.24 43.34
N ASP A 4 51.76 -38.20 42.17
CA ASP A 4 51.37 -37.41 41.00
C ASP A 4 51.72 -38.33 39.83
N SER A 5 50.71 -39.02 39.30
CA SER A 5 50.89 -40.14 38.39
C SER A 5 51.06 -39.70 36.94
N ASP A 6 50.52 -38.58 36.56
CA ASP A 6 50.55 -38.06 35.20
C ASP A 6 51.48 -36.84 35.00
N GLY A 7 51.92 -36.23 36.14
CA GLY A 7 52.96 -35.20 36.13
C GLY A 7 52.44 -33.81 35.86
N ASP A 8 51.20 -33.53 36.19
CA ASP A 8 50.54 -32.20 36.01
C ASP A 8 50.70 -31.25 37.21
N TRP A 9 51.44 -31.71 38.28
CA TRP A 9 51.69 -31.02 39.55
C TRP A 9 50.50 -30.97 40.50
N ILE A 10 49.45 -31.71 40.23
CA ILE A 10 48.27 -31.91 41.12
C ILE A 10 48.41 -33.30 41.76
N GLY A 11 48.06 -33.41 43.03
CA GLY A 11 48.32 -34.67 43.74
C GLY A 11 47.12 -35.61 43.68
N ASP A 12 47.41 -36.95 43.51
CA ASP A 12 46.45 -38.05 43.44
C ASP A 12 45.74 -38.35 44.79
N GLU A 13 46.09 -37.67 45.89
CA GLU A 13 45.52 -37.94 47.22
C GLU A 13 44.02 -37.64 47.25
N PRO A 14 43.15 -38.68 47.33
CA PRO A 14 41.69 -38.51 47.30
C PRO A 14 41.18 -37.80 48.57
N ASN A 15 40.08 -37.09 48.43
CA ASN A 15 39.37 -36.37 49.52
C ASN A 15 40.09 -35.12 50.06
N THR A 16 40.97 -34.51 49.31
CA THR A 16 41.45 -33.14 49.55
C THR A 16 40.75 -32.16 48.65
N PRO A 17 40.64 -30.90 49.04
CA PRO A 17 40.01 -29.88 48.19
C PRO A 17 40.76 -29.58 46.89
N LEU A 18 41.96 -30.04 46.74
CA LEU A 18 42.85 -29.90 45.59
C LEU A 18 43.34 -31.27 45.09
N SER A 19 42.54 -32.30 45.21
CA SER A 19 42.87 -33.64 44.67
C SER A 19 42.69 -33.65 43.17
N ASP A 20 43.60 -34.32 42.48
CA ASP A 20 43.46 -34.59 41.05
C ASP A 20 42.22 -35.41 40.75
N GLY A 21 41.37 -34.85 39.92
CA GLY A 21 40.14 -35.49 39.42
C GLY A 21 40.40 -36.50 38.29
N CYS A 22 41.60 -36.42 37.66
CA CYS A 22 42.00 -37.23 36.51
C CYS A 22 43.40 -37.82 36.66
N PRO A 23 43.74 -38.58 37.71
CA PRO A 23 45.10 -38.94 38.16
C PRO A 23 45.95 -39.73 37.17
N ASN A 24 45.47 -40.01 35.99
CA ASN A 24 46.22 -40.71 34.93
C ASN A 24 46.19 -39.97 33.57
N THR A 25 45.69 -38.75 33.55
CA THR A 25 45.55 -37.94 32.36
C THR A 25 45.92 -36.50 32.69
N TRP A 26 47.07 -36.08 32.21
CA TRP A 26 47.57 -34.73 32.42
C TRP A 26 46.48 -33.68 32.10
N GLY A 27 46.30 -32.70 32.99
CA GLY A 27 45.33 -31.65 32.82
C GLY A 27 45.65 -30.38 33.61
N ASN A 28 44.91 -29.31 33.33
CA ASN A 28 45.10 -27.98 33.91
C ASN A 28 43.79 -27.30 34.34
N SER A 29 42.68 -28.02 34.31
CA SER A 29 41.38 -27.52 34.79
C SER A 29 41.41 -27.20 36.28
N THR A 30 40.64 -26.16 36.68
CA THR A 30 40.67 -25.60 38.05
C THR A 30 39.31 -25.36 38.67
N GLU A 31 38.24 -25.30 37.87
CA GLU A 31 36.93 -24.86 38.29
C GLU A 31 35.98 -26.03 38.67
N ASP A 32 35.87 -27.08 37.85
CA ASP A 32 34.99 -28.22 38.09
C ASP A 32 35.72 -29.46 38.60
N ARG A 33 36.55 -30.10 37.81
CA ARG A 33 37.39 -31.24 38.13
C ARG A 33 38.88 -30.84 37.97
N ILE A 34 39.50 -30.57 39.09
CA ILE A 34 40.89 -30.11 39.10
C ILE A 34 41.82 -31.17 38.49
N GLY A 35 42.75 -30.78 37.62
CA GLY A 35 43.75 -31.68 37.00
C GLY A 35 43.25 -32.50 35.82
N CYS A 36 42.09 -32.19 35.30
CA CYS A 36 41.60 -32.82 34.08
C CYS A 36 41.96 -32.02 32.84
N SER A 37 41.83 -32.61 31.65
CA SER A 37 42.02 -31.91 30.37
C SER A 37 41.15 -30.68 30.28
N ASP A 38 41.75 -29.60 29.83
CA ASP A 38 41.15 -28.30 29.61
C ASP A 38 41.84 -27.71 28.37
N ALA A 39 41.20 -27.78 27.21
CA ALA A 39 41.85 -27.57 25.92
C ALA A 39 42.01 -26.08 25.60
N ASP A 40 41.05 -25.22 25.99
CA ASP A 40 41.06 -23.81 25.74
C ASP A 40 41.63 -22.96 26.89
N GLY A 41 41.73 -23.55 28.09
CA GLY A 41 42.39 -22.94 29.24
C GLY A 41 41.54 -21.99 30.06
N ASP A 42 40.23 -22.20 30.05
CA ASP A 42 39.28 -21.38 30.81
C ASP A 42 39.09 -21.86 32.28
N GLY A 43 39.62 -23.06 32.58
CA GLY A 43 39.58 -23.67 33.89
C GLY A 43 38.53 -24.76 34.06
N TRP A 44 37.64 -24.90 33.12
CA TRP A 44 36.65 -26.03 33.14
C TRP A 44 37.22 -27.23 32.40
N SER A 45 36.81 -28.43 32.80
CA SER A 45 37.36 -29.65 32.19
C SER A 45 36.64 -30.04 30.92
N ASP A 46 37.39 -30.53 29.92
CA ASP A 46 36.83 -31.12 28.70
C ASP A 46 35.87 -32.29 29.02
N PRO A 47 34.77 -32.43 28.20
CA PRO A 47 33.84 -33.53 28.45
C PRO A 47 34.40 -34.91 28.15
N THR A 48 33.98 -35.91 28.92
CA THR A 48 34.27 -37.32 28.70
C THR A 48 33.00 -38.15 28.74
N SER A 49 33.09 -39.46 28.41
CA SER A 49 31.92 -40.36 28.51
C SER A 49 31.35 -40.47 29.93
N ASP A 50 32.20 -40.30 30.96
CA ASP A 50 31.81 -40.43 32.37
C ASP A 50 31.57 -39.05 33.01
N TRP A 51 31.91 -38.00 32.31
CA TRP A 51 31.72 -36.60 32.72
C TRP A 51 31.30 -35.77 31.51
N PRO A 52 30.02 -35.86 31.13
CA PRO A 52 29.52 -35.22 29.94
C PRO A 52 29.46 -33.68 30.06
N ALA A 53 29.41 -33.03 28.94
CA ALA A 53 29.23 -31.59 28.84
C ALA A 53 27.89 -31.14 29.44
N HIS A 54 27.83 -29.91 29.92
CA HIS A 54 26.58 -29.26 30.29
C HIS A 54 25.63 -29.20 29.06
N PRO A 55 24.31 -29.32 29.21
CA PRO A 55 23.52 -29.44 30.45
C PRO A 55 23.34 -30.90 30.97
N THR A 56 23.87 -31.91 30.31
CA THR A 56 23.71 -33.32 30.74
C THR A 56 24.67 -33.71 31.84
N GLY A 57 25.76 -32.99 32.02
CA GLY A 57 26.74 -33.11 33.07
C GLY A 57 27.26 -31.74 33.51
N ASP A 58 28.43 -31.71 34.12
CA ASP A 58 29.03 -30.45 34.63
C ASP A 58 30.36 -30.11 33.93
N ALA A 59 30.78 -30.87 32.89
CA ALA A 59 31.94 -30.52 32.06
C ALA A 59 31.65 -29.33 31.16
N ASP A 60 32.75 -28.74 30.64
CA ASP A 60 32.69 -27.67 29.67
C ASP A 60 31.82 -28.03 28.46
N ALA A 61 30.92 -27.14 28.13
CA ALA A 61 30.06 -27.26 26.96
C ALA A 61 30.74 -26.80 25.66
N PHE A 62 31.82 -25.98 25.78
CA PHE A 62 32.51 -25.34 24.68
C PHE A 62 34.04 -25.50 24.74
N PRO A 63 34.60 -26.72 24.66
CA PRO A 63 35.99 -27.04 24.96
C PRO A 63 37.05 -26.36 24.05
N ASP A 64 36.59 -25.59 23.06
CA ASP A 64 37.45 -24.85 22.13
C ASP A 64 37.23 -23.33 22.25
N ASP A 65 36.37 -22.85 23.23
CA ASP A 65 36.08 -21.42 23.42
C ASP A 65 36.22 -20.99 24.88
N ALA A 66 37.37 -20.53 25.27
CA ALA A 66 37.71 -20.05 26.63
C ALA A 66 36.81 -18.87 27.14
N THR A 67 35.82 -18.46 26.41
CA THR A 67 34.89 -17.43 26.82
C THR A 67 33.53 -18.00 27.20
N GLN A 68 33.28 -19.28 26.96
CA GLN A 68 32.04 -20.00 27.27
C GLN A 68 32.36 -21.38 27.87
N TRP A 69 31.63 -21.78 28.86
CA TRP A 69 31.82 -23.11 29.53
C TRP A 69 30.48 -23.80 29.88
N ARG A 70 29.38 -23.07 29.75
CA ARG A 70 28.08 -23.56 30.16
C ARG A 70 27.03 -23.29 29.09
N ASP A 71 26.17 -24.28 28.87
CA ASP A 71 25.02 -24.23 27.99
C ASP A 71 23.82 -24.82 28.77
N SER A 72 22.92 -23.99 29.29
CA SER A 72 21.91 -24.43 30.25
C SER A 72 20.71 -25.11 29.63
N ASP A 73 20.39 -24.83 28.39
CA ASP A 73 19.25 -25.39 27.65
C ASP A 73 19.65 -26.34 26.53
N GLY A 74 20.94 -26.34 26.15
CA GLY A 74 21.50 -27.28 25.19
C GLY A 74 21.30 -26.89 23.74
N ASP A 75 21.21 -25.62 23.45
CA ASP A 75 20.99 -25.14 22.10
C ASP A 75 22.28 -24.82 21.31
N GLY A 76 23.43 -24.79 22.02
CA GLY A 76 24.73 -24.56 21.43
C GLY A 76 25.21 -23.13 21.54
N PHE A 77 24.50 -22.26 22.24
CA PHE A 77 24.94 -20.92 22.62
C PHE A 77 25.30 -20.88 24.11
N GLY A 78 26.30 -20.07 24.48
CA GLY A 78 26.84 -20.09 25.82
C GLY A 78 26.22 -19.11 26.78
N ASP A 79 26.04 -19.53 28.04
CA ASP A 79 25.40 -18.77 29.14
C ASP A 79 26.17 -17.47 29.48
N ASN A 80 27.48 -17.37 29.18
CA ASN A 80 28.26 -16.20 29.52
C ASN A 80 27.94 -15.04 28.58
N THR A 81 27.19 -14.08 29.05
CA THR A 81 26.72 -12.90 28.30
C THR A 81 27.83 -12.00 27.75
N THR A 82 29.09 -12.24 28.14
CA THR A 82 30.28 -11.50 27.66
C THR A 82 31.20 -12.35 26.78
N GLY A 83 30.87 -13.61 26.60
CA GLY A 83 31.58 -14.57 25.76
C GLY A 83 31.20 -14.46 24.28
N ASN A 84 31.87 -15.27 23.46
CA ASN A 84 31.50 -15.43 22.06
C ASN A 84 30.15 -16.13 21.96
N SER A 85 29.36 -15.74 20.95
CA SER A 85 28.04 -16.35 20.72
C SER A 85 27.21 -16.50 22.02
N ALA A 86 27.21 -15.42 22.82
CA ALA A 86 26.47 -15.39 24.08
C ALA A 86 24.99 -15.61 23.85
N ASP A 87 24.38 -16.44 24.68
CA ASP A 87 22.96 -16.71 24.69
C ASP A 87 22.19 -15.58 25.39
N ASP A 88 21.23 -15.01 24.69
CA ASP A 88 20.30 -14.01 25.25
C ASP A 88 19.13 -14.64 26.01
N CYS A 89 18.91 -15.96 25.87
CA CYS A 89 17.83 -16.73 26.49
C CYS A 89 18.31 -18.03 27.17
N PRO A 90 19.31 -18.03 28.09
CA PRO A 90 20.04 -19.19 28.56
C PRO A 90 19.24 -20.27 29.35
N GLY A 91 17.98 -20.29 29.27
CA GLY A 91 17.08 -21.27 29.89
C GLY A 91 15.92 -21.64 28.98
N GLU A 92 15.91 -21.20 27.75
CA GLU A 92 14.88 -21.47 26.75
C GLU A 92 15.52 -21.80 25.40
N TYR A 93 15.68 -23.09 25.10
CA TYR A 93 16.25 -23.60 23.86
C TYR A 93 15.76 -22.79 22.63
N GLY A 94 16.69 -22.25 21.84
CA GLY A 94 16.39 -21.47 20.67
C GLY A 94 17.50 -21.48 19.63
N LEU A 95 17.17 -21.06 18.40
CA LEU A 95 18.11 -21.05 17.28
C LEU A 95 18.17 -19.70 16.58
N SER A 96 17.54 -18.68 17.16
CA SER A 96 17.64 -17.31 16.62
C SER A 96 19.07 -16.80 16.64
N SER A 97 19.42 -15.99 15.66
CA SER A 97 20.81 -15.55 15.45
C SER A 97 20.94 -14.11 14.95
N ILE A 98 19.82 -13.41 14.74
CA ILE A 98 19.78 -12.07 14.13
C ILE A 98 19.57 -10.99 15.18
N ASP A 99 18.44 -11.00 15.90
CA ASP A 99 18.08 -10.00 16.88
C ASP A 99 18.52 -10.36 18.30
N ARG A 100 18.24 -11.59 18.74
CA ARG A 100 18.56 -12.16 20.04
C ARG A 100 19.08 -13.57 19.83
N VAL A 101 20.35 -13.78 20.13
CA VAL A 101 21.02 -15.08 19.94
C VAL A 101 20.51 -16.11 20.94
N GLY A 102 20.31 -17.36 20.52
CA GLY A 102 19.90 -18.45 21.39
C GLY A 102 18.46 -18.40 21.89
N CYS A 103 17.62 -17.50 21.36
CA CYS A 103 16.24 -17.42 21.76
C CYS A 103 15.32 -18.29 20.88
N PRO A 104 14.11 -18.66 21.37
CA PRO A 104 13.14 -19.41 20.59
C PRO A 104 12.83 -18.73 19.25
N ASP A 105 12.92 -19.53 18.18
CA ASP A 105 12.67 -19.17 16.79
C ASP A 105 11.81 -20.29 16.20
N ALA A 106 10.52 -20.02 15.99
CA ALA A 106 9.55 -21.07 15.70
C ALA A 106 9.48 -21.45 14.23
N ASP A 107 9.81 -20.53 13.32
CA ASP A 107 9.76 -20.76 11.89
C ASP A 107 11.13 -20.89 11.24
N GLY A 108 12.19 -20.53 11.98
CA GLY A 108 13.58 -20.79 11.59
C GLY A 108 14.17 -19.76 10.65
N ASP A 109 13.67 -18.53 10.65
CA ASP A 109 14.20 -17.46 9.80
C ASP A 109 15.41 -16.72 10.40
N GLY A 110 15.68 -16.99 11.68
CA GLY A 110 16.80 -16.44 12.45
C GLY A 110 16.41 -15.28 13.37
N TRP A 111 15.21 -14.76 13.28
CA TRP A 111 14.67 -13.82 14.24
C TRP A 111 14.04 -14.54 15.44
N SER A 112 14.15 -13.98 16.63
CA SER A 112 13.49 -14.56 17.79
C SER A 112 11.98 -14.33 17.74
N ASN A 113 11.19 -15.27 18.27
CA ASN A 113 9.73 -15.10 18.38
C ASN A 113 9.30 -13.80 19.07
N ALA A 114 10.18 -13.20 19.87
CA ALA A 114 9.89 -11.97 20.59
C ALA A 114 10.22 -10.72 19.79
N GLY A 115 11.12 -10.83 18.81
CA GLY A 115 11.52 -9.74 17.93
C GLY A 115 10.83 -9.78 16.57
N ASP A 116 10.12 -10.86 16.29
CA ASP A 116 9.44 -11.11 15.03
C ASP A 116 7.93 -10.87 15.12
N PRO A 117 7.38 -9.95 14.33
CA PRO A 117 5.92 -9.76 14.20
C PRO A 117 5.19 -11.00 13.66
N PHE A 118 5.91 -11.88 12.90
CA PHE A 118 5.33 -13.06 12.23
C PHE A 118 6.00 -14.38 12.64
N PRO A 119 6.03 -14.75 13.92
CA PRO A 119 6.88 -15.82 14.47
C PRO A 119 6.48 -17.25 14.03
N THR A 120 5.68 -17.39 13.00
CA THR A 120 5.28 -18.65 12.36
C THR A 120 5.35 -18.58 10.84
N ASP A 121 5.91 -17.50 10.29
CA ASP A 121 6.07 -17.30 8.84
C ASP A 121 7.50 -16.85 8.52
N GLY A 122 8.41 -17.78 8.38
CA GLY A 122 9.83 -17.55 8.08
C GLY A 122 10.11 -16.85 6.73
N THR A 123 9.10 -16.29 6.11
CA THR A 123 9.24 -15.40 4.96
C THR A 123 9.01 -13.94 5.30
N GLN A 124 8.56 -13.64 6.52
CA GLN A 124 8.28 -12.29 7.02
C GLN A 124 8.84 -12.13 8.44
N TRP A 125 9.50 -11.01 8.72
CA TRP A 125 10.13 -10.70 10.03
C TRP A 125 10.07 -9.21 10.40
N GLU A 126 9.48 -8.36 9.56
CA GLU A 126 9.33 -6.93 9.78
C GLU A 126 7.92 -6.47 9.38
N ASP A 127 7.32 -5.58 10.19
CA ASP A 127 6.01 -4.95 9.98
C ASP A 127 6.12 -3.53 10.53
N ARG A 128 6.50 -2.60 9.66
CA ARG A 128 6.90 -1.24 10.04
C ARG A 128 5.73 -0.38 10.48
N ASP A 129 4.60 -0.53 9.83
CA ASP A 129 3.40 0.26 10.11
C ASP A 129 2.39 -0.45 11.01
N SER A 130 2.63 -1.74 11.28
CA SER A 130 1.86 -2.58 12.22
C SER A 130 0.43 -2.89 11.75
N ASP A 131 0.26 -3.16 10.47
CA ASP A 131 -1.02 -3.55 9.88
C ASP A 131 -1.22 -5.08 9.75
N ASN A 132 -0.20 -5.86 10.10
CA ASN A 132 -0.09 -7.32 10.02
C ASN A 132 0.15 -7.88 8.61
N TYR A 133 0.65 -7.07 7.70
CA TYR A 133 1.28 -7.52 6.47
C TYR A 133 2.79 -7.29 6.57
N GLY A 134 3.58 -8.17 5.98
CA GLY A 134 5.03 -8.15 6.19
C GLY A 134 5.78 -7.34 5.14
N ASP A 135 6.82 -6.64 5.58
CA ASP A 135 7.60 -5.72 4.73
C ASP A 135 8.46 -6.43 3.67
N ASN A 136 8.66 -7.77 3.76
CA ASN A 136 9.39 -8.50 2.74
C ASN A 136 8.52 -8.73 1.49
N PRO A 137 8.83 -8.07 0.37
CA PRO A 137 8.02 -8.14 -0.85
C PRO A 137 8.02 -9.54 -1.51
N ASP A 138 8.98 -10.39 -1.15
CA ASP A 138 9.07 -11.76 -1.66
C ASP A 138 8.45 -12.79 -0.69
N GLY A 139 7.97 -12.34 0.46
CA GLY A 139 7.34 -13.16 1.49
C GLY A 139 5.84 -13.41 1.27
N ASN A 140 5.25 -14.24 2.15
CA ASN A 140 3.81 -14.43 2.16
C ASN A 140 3.10 -13.17 2.66
N ASN A 141 1.95 -12.86 2.08
CA ASN A 141 1.19 -11.66 2.44
C ASN A 141 2.06 -10.38 2.51
N ALA A 142 2.91 -10.22 1.50
CA ALA A 142 3.77 -9.06 1.39
C ALA A 142 2.96 -7.76 1.35
N ASP A 143 3.44 -6.76 2.06
CA ASP A 143 2.88 -5.42 2.04
C ASP A 143 3.42 -4.61 0.85
N ALA A 144 2.52 -4.10 0.03
CA ALA A 144 2.87 -3.19 -1.05
C ALA A 144 3.14 -1.75 -0.55
N PHE A 145 2.69 -1.41 0.66
CA PHE A 145 2.79 -0.07 1.27
C PHE A 145 3.33 -0.09 2.70
N PRO A 146 4.58 -0.51 2.95
CA PRO A 146 5.16 -0.74 4.28
C PRO A 146 5.18 0.44 5.27
N ASP A 147 4.75 1.60 4.86
CA ASP A 147 4.68 2.82 5.69
C ASP A 147 3.22 3.36 5.80
N ASP A 148 2.21 2.65 5.25
CA ASP A 148 0.81 3.08 5.27
C ASP A 148 -0.13 2.00 5.80
N PRO A 149 -0.44 1.97 7.11
CA PRO A 149 -1.25 0.92 7.74
C PRO A 149 -2.71 0.89 7.27
N SER A 150 -3.06 1.69 6.30
CA SER A 150 -4.38 1.68 5.69
C SER A 150 -4.43 0.95 4.34
N GLN A 151 -3.27 0.64 3.76
CA GLN A 151 -3.11 -0.03 2.46
C GLN A 151 -2.06 -1.14 2.59
N TRP A 152 -2.27 -2.27 1.92
CA TRP A 152 -1.32 -3.39 1.90
C TRP A 152 -1.25 -4.12 0.56
N ALA A 153 -2.15 -3.82 -0.36
CA ALA A 153 -2.20 -4.44 -1.67
C ALA A 153 -2.31 -3.38 -2.78
N ASP A 154 -1.63 -3.65 -3.87
CA ASP A 154 -1.67 -2.90 -5.13
C ASP A 154 -1.78 -3.94 -6.25
N SER A 155 -3.01 -4.22 -6.70
CA SER A 155 -3.28 -5.35 -7.59
C SER A 155 -2.84 -5.13 -9.02
N ASP A 156 -2.76 -3.87 -9.46
CA ASP A 156 -2.38 -3.54 -10.83
C ASP A 156 -1.01 -2.85 -10.94
N GLY A 157 -0.43 -2.43 -9.81
CA GLY A 157 0.94 -1.95 -9.73
C GLY A 157 1.10 -0.47 -10.12
N ASP A 158 0.06 0.34 -9.95
CA ASP A 158 0.10 1.76 -10.29
C ASP A 158 0.58 2.66 -9.15
N GLY A 159 0.72 2.11 -7.94
CA GLY A 159 1.19 2.80 -6.74
C GLY A 159 0.08 3.36 -5.87
N TYR A 160 -1.19 3.07 -6.17
CA TYR A 160 -2.34 3.31 -5.31
C TYR A 160 -2.86 2.01 -4.73
N GLY A 161 -3.35 2.05 -3.50
CA GLY A 161 -3.75 0.82 -2.81
C GLY A 161 -5.19 0.40 -3.09
N ASP A 162 -5.44 -0.88 -3.12
CA ASP A 162 -6.74 -1.49 -3.46
C ASP A 162 -7.93 -1.02 -2.60
N ARG A 163 -7.70 -0.21 -1.56
CA ARG A 163 -8.74 0.27 -0.65
C ARG A 163 -9.15 1.71 -0.94
N PRO A 164 -10.16 1.94 -1.78
CA PRO A 164 -10.45 3.25 -2.39
C PRO A 164 -10.83 4.35 -1.39
N ILE A 165 -11.36 4.00 -0.20
CA ILE A 165 -11.83 4.98 0.79
C ILE A 165 -10.70 5.45 1.73
N GLN A 166 -9.53 4.82 1.67
CA GLN A 166 -8.38 5.16 2.49
C GLN A 166 -7.47 6.18 1.77
N PRO A 167 -6.58 6.86 2.49
CA PRO A 167 -5.54 7.66 1.84
C PRO A 167 -4.77 6.85 0.79
N ASN A 168 -4.45 7.45 -0.33
CA ASN A 168 -3.80 6.80 -1.48
C ASN A 168 -4.57 5.57 -2.01
N GLY A 169 -5.89 5.53 -1.83
CA GLY A 169 -6.72 4.42 -2.29
C GLY A 169 -7.07 4.52 -3.75
N ASP A 170 -7.17 3.37 -4.40
CA ASP A 170 -7.52 3.19 -5.79
C ASP A 170 -8.99 2.80 -5.95
N PHE A 171 -9.72 3.57 -6.77
CA PHE A 171 -11.10 3.27 -7.17
C PHE A 171 -11.19 2.22 -8.29
N PHE A 172 -10.06 1.93 -8.96
CA PHE A 172 -9.99 1.01 -10.10
C PHE A 172 -8.86 -0.03 -9.95
N PRO A 173 -8.83 -0.86 -8.89
CA PRO A 173 -7.69 -1.68 -8.48
C PRO A 173 -7.31 -2.81 -9.46
N ASN A 174 -7.73 -2.75 -10.69
CA ASN A 174 -7.35 -3.65 -11.78
C ASN A 174 -7.07 -2.89 -13.08
N ASP A 175 -6.93 -1.56 -13.01
CA ASP A 175 -6.66 -0.72 -14.16
C ASP A 175 -5.56 0.30 -13.85
N PRO A 176 -4.30 -0.02 -14.13
CA PRO A 176 -3.13 0.83 -13.78
C PRO A 176 -3.10 2.16 -14.52
N SER A 177 -4.13 2.51 -15.24
CA SER A 177 -4.28 3.82 -15.87
C SER A 177 -5.31 4.71 -15.18
N GLN A 178 -5.98 4.20 -14.14
CA GLN A 178 -7.04 4.89 -13.39
C GLN A 178 -6.91 4.61 -11.90
N TRP A 179 -7.05 5.62 -11.04
CA TRP A 179 -6.97 5.49 -9.57
C TRP A 179 -7.98 6.35 -8.81
N SER A 180 -8.63 7.31 -9.47
CA SER A 180 -9.61 8.20 -8.84
C SER A 180 -10.89 8.31 -9.66
N ASP A 181 -12.01 8.58 -8.97
CA ASP A 181 -13.34 8.81 -9.50
C ASP A 181 -14.01 9.87 -8.60
N PHE A 182 -13.80 11.15 -8.94
CA PHE A 182 -14.16 12.27 -8.09
C PHE A 182 -15.67 12.47 -7.98
N ASP A 183 -16.41 12.32 -9.08
CA ASP A 183 -17.85 12.49 -9.11
C ASP A 183 -18.64 11.20 -8.89
N ASN A 184 -17.93 10.05 -8.81
CA ASN A 184 -18.45 8.72 -8.55
C ASN A 184 -19.44 8.23 -9.62
N ASP A 185 -19.14 8.50 -10.88
CA ASP A 185 -19.95 8.04 -12.00
C ASP A 185 -19.51 6.68 -12.57
N GLY A 186 -18.31 6.22 -12.17
CA GLY A 186 -17.72 4.94 -12.55
C GLY A 186 -16.77 5.02 -13.74
N PHE A 187 -16.42 6.22 -14.20
CA PHE A 187 -15.31 6.48 -15.11
C PHE A 187 -14.16 7.12 -14.33
N GLY A 188 -12.92 6.81 -14.72
CA GLY A 188 -11.77 7.30 -13.96
C GLY A 188 -11.31 8.67 -14.41
N ASP A 189 -10.85 9.50 -13.47
CA ASP A 189 -10.49 10.91 -13.68
C ASP A 189 -9.33 11.15 -14.65
N ASN A 190 -8.52 10.10 -14.96
CA ASN A 190 -7.47 10.24 -15.96
C ASN A 190 -8.06 10.13 -17.38
N PRO A 191 -8.20 11.23 -18.12
CA PRO A 191 -8.85 11.22 -19.44
C PRO A 191 -8.07 10.43 -20.49
N ASP A 192 -6.78 10.22 -20.27
CA ASP A 192 -5.90 9.45 -21.16
C ASP A 192 -5.84 7.96 -20.78
N GLY A 193 -6.43 7.57 -19.66
CA GLY A 193 -6.51 6.18 -19.18
C GLY A 193 -7.60 5.37 -19.88
N ASN A 194 -7.69 4.10 -19.53
CA ASN A 194 -8.77 3.25 -20.02
C ASN A 194 -10.13 3.78 -19.56
N ASN A 195 -11.04 3.97 -20.49
CA ASN A 195 -12.36 4.54 -20.20
C ASN A 195 -12.31 5.87 -19.41
N GLY A 196 -11.28 6.69 -19.66
CA GLY A 196 -11.08 7.93 -18.95
C GLY A 196 -12.24 8.89 -19.10
N ASP A 197 -12.58 9.53 -17.97
CA ASP A 197 -13.62 10.54 -17.88
C ASP A 197 -13.17 11.85 -18.56
N GLN A 198 -14.04 12.42 -19.37
CA GLN A 198 -13.82 13.71 -20.02
C GLN A 198 -14.43 14.88 -19.22
N CYS A 199 -15.22 14.56 -18.20
CA CYS A 199 -15.88 15.52 -17.31
C CYS A 199 -15.71 15.14 -15.82
N PRO A 200 -14.48 14.98 -15.28
CA PRO A 200 -14.20 14.33 -14.00
C PRO A 200 -14.74 15.04 -12.75
N GLU A 201 -15.42 16.15 -12.88
CA GLU A 201 -16.10 16.88 -11.80
C GLU A 201 -17.63 16.86 -11.95
N LEU A 202 -18.15 16.24 -13.02
CA LEU A 202 -19.57 16.29 -13.39
C LEU A 202 -20.10 14.89 -13.67
N TYR A 203 -20.77 14.31 -12.69
CA TYR A 203 -21.40 12.99 -12.80
C TYR A 203 -22.18 12.83 -14.11
N GLY A 204 -21.80 11.89 -14.93
CA GLY A 204 -22.46 11.56 -16.19
C GLY A 204 -22.38 10.08 -16.55
N LYS A 205 -23.14 9.68 -17.56
CA LYS A 205 -23.18 8.28 -18.01
C LYS A 205 -22.90 8.15 -19.51
N SER A 206 -22.46 9.19 -20.14
CA SER A 206 -22.11 9.13 -21.56
C SER A 206 -20.98 8.12 -21.81
N THR A 207 -21.16 7.27 -22.80
CA THR A 207 -20.16 6.32 -23.28
C THR A 207 -19.50 6.75 -24.58
N ILE A 208 -19.81 7.95 -25.05
CA ILE A 208 -19.21 8.54 -26.26
C ILE A 208 -17.73 8.81 -25.98
N PRO A 209 -16.78 8.29 -26.77
CA PRO A 209 -15.36 8.40 -26.45
C PRO A 209 -14.82 9.81 -26.23
N ALA A 210 -15.37 10.81 -26.94
CA ALA A 210 -14.95 12.21 -26.82
C ALA A 210 -15.67 12.99 -25.70
N ALA A 211 -16.61 12.34 -25.00
CA ALA A 211 -17.46 12.92 -23.96
C ALA A 211 -17.88 11.88 -22.93
N ARG A 212 -17.01 10.87 -22.70
CA ARG A 212 -17.28 9.81 -21.72
C ARG A 212 -17.34 10.42 -20.32
N GLY A 213 -18.23 9.93 -19.48
CA GLY A 213 -18.43 10.46 -18.14
C GLY A 213 -19.19 11.80 -18.10
N CYS A 214 -19.41 12.46 -19.23
CA CYS A 214 -20.13 13.72 -19.22
C CYS A 214 -21.65 13.52 -19.05
N PRO A 215 -22.35 14.44 -18.37
CA PRO A 215 -23.81 14.44 -18.30
C PRO A 215 -24.42 14.72 -19.68
N ASP A 216 -25.58 14.12 -19.92
CA ASP A 216 -26.48 14.34 -21.05
C ASP A 216 -27.89 14.39 -20.44
N THR A 217 -28.32 15.60 -20.07
CA THR A 217 -29.47 15.80 -19.18
C THR A 217 -30.80 15.45 -19.85
N ASP A 218 -30.97 15.76 -21.14
CA ASP A 218 -32.18 15.47 -21.89
C ASP A 218 -32.12 14.16 -22.70
N ASN A 219 -30.92 13.52 -22.74
CA ASN A 219 -30.66 12.25 -23.42
C ASN A 219 -30.86 12.29 -24.95
N ASP A 220 -30.51 13.39 -25.57
CA ASP A 220 -30.57 13.55 -27.03
C ASP A 220 -29.34 13.02 -27.76
N GLY A 221 -28.25 12.71 -27.02
CA GLY A 221 -27.00 12.18 -27.51
C GLY A 221 -25.89 13.22 -27.67
N VAL A 222 -26.14 14.47 -27.33
CA VAL A 222 -25.14 15.52 -27.13
C VAL A 222 -25.01 15.77 -25.63
N VAL A 223 -23.80 15.80 -25.12
CA VAL A 223 -23.57 16.01 -23.69
C VAL A 223 -23.66 17.48 -23.32
N ASP A 224 -24.11 17.79 -22.10
CA ASP A 224 -24.37 19.15 -21.61
C ASP A 224 -23.26 20.18 -21.91
N PRO A 225 -21.95 19.85 -21.78
CA PRO A 225 -20.87 20.78 -22.10
C PRO A 225 -20.75 21.18 -23.58
N PHE A 226 -21.37 20.41 -24.47
CA PHE A 226 -21.34 20.62 -25.93
C PHE A 226 -22.72 20.91 -26.52
N ASP A 227 -23.74 20.94 -25.66
CA ASP A 227 -25.11 21.23 -25.98
C ASP A 227 -25.45 22.69 -25.65
N ALA A 228 -25.97 23.41 -26.60
CA ALA A 228 -26.47 24.78 -26.37
C ALA A 228 -27.78 24.79 -25.56
N PHE A 229 -28.53 23.67 -25.56
CA PHE A 229 -29.83 23.52 -24.91
C PHE A 229 -29.95 22.22 -24.09
N PRO A 230 -29.16 22.06 -22.99
CA PRO A 230 -29.03 20.80 -22.26
C PRO A 230 -30.31 20.23 -21.63
N GLU A 231 -31.43 20.91 -21.72
CA GLU A 231 -32.73 20.49 -21.21
C GLU A 231 -33.78 20.30 -22.35
N ASP A 232 -33.38 20.50 -23.63
CA ASP A 232 -34.30 20.39 -24.77
C ASP A 232 -33.83 19.33 -25.78
N PHE A 233 -34.33 18.12 -25.66
CA PHE A 233 -34.05 16.94 -26.50
C PHE A 233 -34.06 17.22 -28.03
N TYR A 234 -34.72 18.26 -28.47
CA TYR A 234 -34.86 18.58 -29.89
C TYR A 234 -33.90 19.64 -30.41
N GLN A 235 -33.18 20.33 -29.53
CA GLN A 235 -32.25 21.41 -29.85
C GLN A 235 -30.86 21.09 -29.29
N GLN A 236 -29.81 21.22 -30.11
CA GLN A 236 -28.43 20.96 -29.74
C GLN A 236 -27.50 22.11 -30.01
N THR A 237 -27.84 22.95 -30.96
CA THR A 237 -26.98 24.03 -31.45
C THR A 237 -27.71 25.37 -31.50
N ASP A 238 -26.96 26.45 -31.24
CA ASP A 238 -27.36 27.84 -31.35
C ASP A 238 -26.20 28.57 -32.03
N LYS A 239 -26.26 28.71 -33.36
CA LYS A 239 -25.14 29.12 -34.16
C LYS A 239 -24.86 30.64 -34.09
N ASP A 240 -25.88 31.43 -33.97
CA ASP A 240 -25.78 32.88 -33.89
C ASP A 240 -25.83 33.41 -32.45
N GLY A 241 -26.20 32.56 -31.48
CA GLY A 241 -26.15 32.86 -30.04
C GLY A 241 -27.31 33.71 -29.54
N ASP A 242 -28.48 33.64 -30.19
CA ASP A 242 -29.66 34.42 -29.83
C ASP A 242 -30.57 33.76 -28.81
N GLY A 243 -30.33 32.43 -28.50
CA GLY A 243 -31.09 31.64 -27.55
C GLY A 243 -32.24 30.85 -28.17
N TRP A 244 -32.37 30.82 -29.50
CA TRP A 244 -33.23 29.92 -30.24
C TRP A 244 -32.40 28.79 -30.86
N GLY A 245 -32.94 27.60 -30.94
CA GLY A 245 -32.17 26.44 -31.44
C GLY A 245 -32.27 26.31 -32.95
N ASP A 246 -31.15 25.90 -33.59
CA ASP A 246 -31.04 25.79 -35.05
C ASP A 246 -31.99 24.80 -35.70
N ASN A 247 -32.65 23.90 -34.94
CA ASN A 247 -33.60 22.92 -35.46
C ASN A 247 -34.96 23.58 -35.72
N GLN A 248 -35.18 23.97 -36.98
CA GLN A 248 -36.40 24.63 -37.44
C GLN A 248 -37.64 23.72 -37.44
N ASP A 249 -37.48 22.41 -37.38
CA ASP A 249 -38.58 21.44 -37.52
C ASP A 249 -39.38 21.25 -36.23
N VAL A 250 -39.04 21.96 -35.14
CA VAL A 250 -39.66 21.81 -33.83
C VAL A 250 -40.24 23.14 -33.32
N PRO A 251 -41.19 23.07 -32.37
CA PRO A 251 -41.63 24.26 -31.66
C PRO A 251 -40.43 24.94 -30.98
N ASN A 252 -40.31 26.22 -31.05
CA ASN A 252 -39.17 27.01 -30.56
C ASN A 252 -37.87 26.87 -31.38
N GLY A 253 -37.94 26.38 -32.61
CA GLY A 253 -36.83 26.41 -33.54
C GLY A 253 -36.60 27.82 -34.07
N ASP A 254 -35.34 28.15 -34.37
CA ASP A 254 -34.92 29.38 -35.00
C ASP A 254 -35.18 29.33 -36.50
N GLU A 255 -35.98 30.26 -36.99
CA GLU A 255 -36.26 30.43 -38.43
C GLU A 255 -35.11 31.11 -39.19
N CYS A 256 -34.19 31.77 -38.45
CA CYS A 256 -33.05 32.53 -39.01
C CYS A 256 -31.70 32.10 -38.38
N PRO A 257 -31.29 30.83 -38.37
CA PRO A 257 -30.21 30.27 -37.55
C PRO A 257 -28.79 30.77 -37.89
N ASP A 258 -28.67 31.70 -38.79
CA ASP A 258 -27.42 32.34 -39.20
C ASP A 258 -27.36 33.81 -38.80
N GLU A 259 -28.41 34.37 -38.22
CA GLU A 259 -28.55 35.80 -37.98
C GLU A 259 -29.27 36.09 -36.68
N TYR A 260 -28.48 36.53 -35.67
CA TYR A 260 -28.97 36.86 -34.33
C TYR A 260 -30.27 37.71 -34.38
N GLY A 261 -31.36 37.23 -33.77
CA GLY A 261 -32.64 37.88 -33.74
C GLY A 261 -33.36 37.80 -32.40
N THR A 262 -34.38 38.63 -32.24
CA THR A 262 -35.15 38.73 -30.99
C THR A 262 -36.63 38.53 -31.18
N SER A 263 -37.09 38.26 -32.40
CA SER A 263 -38.48 38.03 -32.69
C SER A 263 -39.02 36.78 -32.00
N THR A 264 -40.22 36.87 -31.46
CA THR A 264 -40.88 35.76 -30.72
C THR A 264 -42.14 35.27 -31.37
N ASN A 265 -42.49 35.83 -32.53
CA ASN A 265 -43.63 35.41 -33.30
C ASN A 265 -43.45 34.01 -33.87
N ASN A 266 -44.40 33.13 -33.65
CA ASN A 266 -44.33 31.69 -33.99
C ASN A 266 -44.04 31.37 -35.46
N SER A 267 -44.07 32.37 -36.38
CA SER A 267 -43.75 32.17 -37.80
C SER A 267 -42.33 32.60 -38.18
N ARG A 268 -41.62 33.29 -37.29
CA ARG A 268 -40.29 33.88 -37.51
C ARG A 268 -39.50 34.02 -36.21
N GLN A 269 -39.56 33.06 -35.35
CA GLN A 269 -38.75 33.07 -34.12
C GLN A 269 -37.27 33.16 -34.44
N GLY A 270 -36.50 33.86 -33.64
CA GLY A 270 -35.06 34.01 -33.82
C GLY A 270 -34.64 34.93 -34.97
N CYS A 271 -35.55 35.58 -35.68
CA CYS A 271 -35.20 36.52 -36.73
C CYS A 271 -35.00 37.95 -36.18
N VAL A 272 -34.32 38.79 -36.97
CA VAL A 272 -34.10 40.19 -36.62
C VAL A 272 -35.43 40.92 -36.38
N ASP A 273 -35.51 41.59 -35.23
CA ASP A 273 -36.61 42.43 -34.78
C ASP A 273 -36.02 43.73 -34.23
N SER A 274 -36.01 44.79 -35.07
CA SER A 274 -35.27 46.03 -34.81
C SER A 274 -35.89 46.88 -33.70
N ASP A 275 -37.20 46.87 -33.55
CA ASP A 275 -37.92 47.67 -32.56
C ASP A 275 -38.40 46.86 -31.32
N ASN A 276 -38.20 45.53 -31.33
CA ASN A 276 -38.51 44.60 -30.27
C ASN A 276 -40.04 44.51 -29.96
N ASP A 277 -40.87 44.52 -30.99
CA ASP A 277 -42.33 44.31 -30.83
C ASP A 277 -42.75 42.85 -30.99
N SER A 278 -41.80 41.95 -31.20
CA SER A 278 -41.92 40.50 -31.40
C SER A 278 -42.15 40.06 -32.85
N TRP A 279 -42.32 40.96 -33.78
CA TRP A 279 -42.37 40.66 -35.21
C TRP A 279 -41.00 40.80 -35.82
N ALA A 280 -40.66 39.90 -36.71
CA ALA A 280 -39.42 40.03 -37.47
C ALA A 280 -39.52 41.18 -38.51
N ASP A 281 -38.43 41.92 -38.70
CA ASP A 281 -38.37 43.04 -39.66
C ASP A 281 -38.90 42.71 -41.07
N VAL A 282 -38.72 41.43 -41.47
CA VAL A 282 -39.16 40.96 -42.81
C VAL A 282 -40.68 40.82 -42.93
N ASP A 283 -41.36 40.60 -41.83
CA ASP A 283 -42.80 40.42 -41.74
C ASP A 283 -43.51 41.62 -41.06
N ASP A 284 -42.73 42.63 -40.64
CA ASP A 284 -43.17 43.87 -40.06
C ASP A 284 -43.21 45.01 -41.11
N GLU A 285 -44.40 45.60 -41.29
CA GLU A 285 -44.53 46.77 -42.18
C GLU A 285 -43.99 48.06 -41.58
N PHE A 286 -43.68 48.09 -40.26
CA PHE A 286 -43.13 49.24 -39.53
C PHE A 286 -41.90 48.81 -38.61
N PRO A 287 -40.81 48.32 -39.14
CA PRO A 287 -39.68 47.72 -38.38
C PRO A 287 -38.98 48.65 -37.40
N ASP A 288 -39.34 49.89 -37.29
CA ASP A 288 -38.80 50.90 -36.38
C ASP A 288 -39.86 51.45 -35.40
N ASP A 289 -41.14 50.96 -35.43
CA ASP A 289 -42.20 51.42 -34.55
C ASP A 289 -42.83 50.27 -33.71
N PRO A 290 -42.37 50.03 -32.46
CA PRO A 290 -42.78 48.92 -31.61
C PRO A 290 -44.24 48.91 -31.20
N LYS A 291 -45.12 49.60 -31.86
CA LYS A 291 -46.54 49.64 -31.64
C LYS A 291 -47.36 49.27 -32.87
N GLN A 292 -46.70 49.10 -34.00
CA GLN A 292 -47.35 48.82 -35.28
C GLN A 292 -46.53 47.77 -36.03
N TRP A 293 -47.19 46.70 -36.53
CA TRP A 293 -46.58 45.63 -37.32
C TRP A 293 -47.34 45.30 -38.60
N VAL A 294 -48.53 45.87 -38.77
CA VAL A 294 -49.35 45.66 -39.96
C VAL A 294 -50.00 46.97 -40.42
N ASP A 295 -49.89 47.31 -41.69
CA ASP A 295 -50.56 48.35 -42.36
C ASP A 295 -51.77 47.84 -43.18
N THR A 296 -52.93 47.76 -42.52
CA THR A 296 -54.13 47.07 -43.07
C THR A 296 -54.70 47.79 -44.26
N ASP A 297 -54.61 49.13 -44.37
CA ASP A 297 -55.20 49.95 -45.43
C ASP A 297 -54.16 50.52 -46.38
N LYS A 298 -52.86 50.29 -46.13
CA LYS A 298 -51.69 50.66 -46.92
C LYS A 298 -51.53 52.17 -47.12
N ASP A 299 -51.82 52.91 -46.03
CA ASP A 299 -51.66 54.33 -46.01
C ASP A 299 -50.29 54.80 -45.44
N GLY A 300 -49.46 53.88 -44.94
CA GLY A 300 -48.16 54.14 -44.44
C GLY A 300 -48.09 54.56 -42.95
N TRP A 301 -49.19 54.38 -42.21
CA TRP A 301 -49.31 54.75 -40.77
C TRP A 301 -50.01 53.71 -39.94
#